data_bdfce9d437a7551c2168b1bae77262e0
#
_entry.id   bdfce9d437a7551c2168b1bae77262e0
#
_cell.length_a   1.000
_cell.length_b   1.000
_cell.length_c   1.000
_cell.angle_alpha   90.00
_cell.angle_beta   90.00
_cell.angle_gamma   90.00
#
_symmetry.space_group_name_H-M   'P 1'
#
loop_
_entity.id
_entity.type
_entity.pdbx_description
1 polymer ?
#
loop_
_entity_poly.entity_id
_entity_poly.type
_entity_poly.pdbx_seq_one_letter_code
_entity_poly.pdbx_strand_id
1 'polypeptide(L)'
;MIILVVGLSILAVFAAGQAGGADKVIALAISQDMFKFWPEPNTKDVLFFFASAITIMLGSIPQQDVFQRVMSANSIKAATHGPVIGGICYILFAFVPMFLVVSAMIIMPEQATALISDDPQKVLPTLVMMHMPFVMQVLFFGALLSAIKSCASATLLAPSVTFTENIWRQFHPHQTDKQELRAMRVTVLVFSMLVLGYAIRMQGTSIYEMVSGAYQVPLVGAFVPLTFGLYWKRATTQGAIFALVLGLLTWLLFLLTPAGDEFPAQLAGVLASLTGMLVGSLGPQAIRNAHASHHKLAGVA
;
A
#
# COMPACT_ATOMS: atom_id res chain seq x y z
N MET A 1 -15.71 -2.57 -8.29
CA MET A 1 -14.69 -3.22 -9.12
C MET A 1 -15.14 -3.43 -10.56
N ILE A 2 -16.19 -4.23 -10.84
CA ILE A 2 -16.64 -4.54 -12.23
C ILE A 2 -16.90 -3.27 -13.04
N ILE A 3 -17.63 -2.31 -12.50
CA ILE A 3 -17.96 -1.04 -13.18
C ILE A 3 -16.67 -0.25 -13.52
N LEU A 4 -15.67 -0.25 -12.63
CA LEU A 4 -14.40 0.41 -12.86
C LEU A 4 -13.61 -0.27 -13.98
N VAL A 5 -13.51 -1.61 -13.95
CA VAL A 5 -12.80 -2.39 -14.97
C VAL A 5 -13.46 -2.20 -16.34
N VAL A 6 -14.79 -2.37 -16.41
CA VAL A 6 -15.56 -2.22 -17.65
C VAL A 6 -15.52 -0.76 -18.13
N GLY A 7 -15.72 0.20 -17.23
CA GLY A 7 -15.72 1.63 -17.57
C GLY A 7 -14.38 2.09 -18.13
N LEU A 8 -13.25 1.74 -17.49
CA LEU A 8 -11.92 2.10 -17.99
C LEU A 8 -11.57 1.37 -19.28
N SER A 9 -12.01 0.12 -19.47
CA SER A 9 -11.81 -0.61 -20.72
C SER A 9 -12.58 0.03 -21.90
N ILE A 10 -13.82 0.45 -21.67
CA ILE A 10 -14.61 1.19 -22.68
C ILE A 10 -13.95 2.52 -23.01
N LEU A 11 -13.47 3.25 -21.98
CA LEU A 11 -12.71 4.49 -22.16
C LEU A 11 -11.46 4.28 -23.00
N ALA A 12 -10.72 3.18 -22.77
CA ALA A 12 -9.51 2.87 -23.54
C ALA A 12 -9.82 2.63 -25.02
N VAL A 13 -10.91 1.92 -25.34
CA VAL A 13 -11.36 1.72 -26.71
C VAL A 13 -11.72 3.05 -27.38
N PHE A 14 -12.43 3.91 -26.67
CA PHE A 14 -12.82 5.22 -27.18
C PHE A 14 -11.61 6.15 -27.36
N ALA A 15 -10.70 6.18 -26.40
CA ALA A 15 -9.45 6.96 -26.49
C ALA A 15 -8.56 6.47 -27.64
N ALA A 16 -8.47 5.15 -27.85
CA ALA A 16 -7.77 4.59 -28.99
C ALA A 16 -8.33 5.11 -30.33
N GLY A 17 -9.66 5.18 -30.45
CA GLY A 17 -10.32 5.75 -31.63
C GLY A 17 -9.95 7.22 -31.86
N GLN A 18 -9.96 8.05 -30.81
CA GLN A 18 -9.57 9.46 -30.90
C GLN A 18 -8.07 9.67 -31.17
N ALA A 19 -7.21 8.82 -30.62
CA ALA A 19 -5.77 8.85 -30.86
C ALA A 19 -5.38 8.40 -32.29
N GLY A 20 -6.34 7.92 -33.08
CA GLY A 20 -6.13 7.45 -34.44
C GLY A 20 -5.67 5.99 -34.54
N GLY A 21 -6.00 5.17 -33.54
CA GLY A 21 -5.76 3.74 -33.48
C GLY A 21 -4.84 3.33 -32.34
N ALA A 22 -5.04 2.12 -31.84
CA ALA A 22 -4.19 1.55 -30.77
C ALA A 22 -2.71 1.44 -31.22
N ASP A 23 -2.49 1.18 -32.49
CA ASP A 23 -1.12 1.06 -33.06
C ASP A 23 -0.30 2.33 -32.88
N LYS A 24 -0.92 3.52 -33.03
CA LYS A 24 -0.25 4.79 -32.81
C LYS A 24 0.10 5.02 -31.34
N VAL A 25 -0.79 4.62 -30.43
CA VAL A 25 -0.55 4.72 -28.98
C VAL A 25 0.61 3.82 -28.59
N ILE A 26 0.64 2.58 -29.08
CA ILE A 26 1.73 1.63 -28.83
C ILE A 26 3.05 2.12 -29.46
N ALA A 27 2.99 2.65 -30.70
CA ALA A 27 4.18 3.20 -31.37
C ALA A 27 4.78 4.36 -30.60
N LEU A 28 3.95 5.26 -30.05
CA LEU A 28 4.42 6.34 -29.17
C LEU A 28 5.06 5.80 -27.91
N ALA A 29 4.44 4.82 -27.23
CA ALA A 29 4.98 4.20 -26.04
C ALA A 29 6.35 3.54 -26.30
N ILE A 30 6.53 2.89 -27.45
CA ILE A 30 7.80 2.31 -27.89
C ILE A 30 8.84 3.42 -28.15
N SER A 31 8.47 4.47 -28.87
CA SER A 31 9.40 5.56 -29.23
C SER A 31 9.90 6.36 -28.02
N GLN A 32 9.16 6.32 -26.91
CA GLN A 32 9.52 6.98 -25.65
C GLN A 32 10.08 6.00 -24.59
N ASP A 33 10.50 4.82 -25.01
CA ASP A 33 11.09 3.78 -24.12
C ASP A 33 10.24 3.42 -22.89
N MET A 34 8.88 3.60 -22.97
CA MET A 34 7.99 3.34 -21.84
C MET A 34 7.88 1.86 -21.47
N PHE A 35 8.33 0.96 -22.33
CA PHE A 35 8.43 -0.48 -22.05
C PHE A 35 9.75 -0.90 -21.40
N LYS A 36 10.65 0.05 -21.12
CA LYS A 36 11.89 -0.21 -20.40
C LYS A 36 11.57 -0.48 -18.93
N PHE A 37 11.52 -1.75 -18.57
CA PHE A 37 11.16 -2.18 -17.22
C PHE A 37 12.33 -2.07 -16.24
N TRP A 38 13.56 -2.36 -16.70
CA TRP A 38 14.75 -2.39 -15.85
C TRP A 38 15.34 -1.00 -15.67
N PRO A 39 15.85 -0.68 -14.48
CA PRO A 39 16.55 0.58 -14.22
C PRO A 39 17.86 0.65 -15.03
N GLU A 40 18.46 1.83 -15.06
CA GLU A 40 19.81 1.98 -15.60
C GLU A 40 20.79 1.07 -14.83
N PRO A 41 21.84 0.51 -15.52
CA PRO A 41 22.79 -0.41 -14.89
C PRO A 41 23.79 0.32 -13.99
N ASN A 42 23.28 1.06 -13.04
CA ASN A 42 23.97 1.83 -12.03
C ASN A 42 23.53 1.31 -10.66
N THR A 43 24.47 1.12 -9.76
CA THR A 43 24.23 0.51 -8.44
C THR A 43 23.15 1.27 -7.66
N LYS A 44 23.12 2.59 -7.74
CA LYS A 44 22.13 3.41 -7.05
C LYS A 44 20.72 3.16 -7.57
N ASP A 45 20.53 3.24 -8.90
CA ASP A 45 19.20 3.09 -9.52
C ASP A 45 18.66 1.66 -9.32
N VAL A 46 19.53 0.67 -9.40
CA VAL A 46 19.18 -0.72 -9.11
C VAL A 46 18.74 -0.89 -7.65
N LEU A 47 19.47 -0.31 -6.69
CA LEU A 47 19.10 -0.36 -5.27
C LEU A 47 17.75 0.33 -5.00
N PHE A 48 17.52 1.51 -5.57
CA PHE A 48 16.25 2.23 -5.40
C PHE A 48 15.08 1.51 -6.07
N PHE A 49 15.31 0.89 -7.24
CA PHE A 49 14.30 0.07 -7.91
C PHE A 49 13.89 -1.13 -7.05
N PHE A 50 14.86 -1.91 -6.55
CA PHE A 50 14.55 -3.04 -5.67
C PHE A 50 13.93 -2.59 -4.34
N ALA A 51 14.40 -1.47 -3.77
CA ALA A 51 13.82 -0.90 -2.58
C ALA A 51 12.34 -0.55 -2.76
N SER A 52 11.99 0.08 -3.87
CA SER A 52 10.61 0.43 -4.21
C SER A 52 9.75 -0.83 -4.42
N ALA A 53 10.29 -1.83 -5.14
CA ALA A 53 9.60 -3.09 -5.37
C ALA A 53 9.30 -3.83 -4.05
N ILE A 54 10.30 -4.02 -3.19
CA ILE A 54 10.10 -4.72 -1.91
C ILE A 54 9.20 -3.92 -0.95
N THR A 55 9.19 -2.60 -1.03
CA THR A 55 8.33 -1.76 -0.19
C THR A 55 6.87 -2.11 -0.39
N ILE A 56 6.41 -2.14 -1.63
CA ILE A 56 5.02 -2.47 -1.93
C ILE A 56 4.76 -3.97 -1.76
N MET A 57 5.67 -4.85 -2.22
CA MET A 57 5.49 -6.29 -2.16
C MET A 57 5.49 -6.82 -0.73
N LEU A 58 6.49 -6.51 0.07
CA LEU A 58 6.65 -7.05 1.42
C LEU A 58 5.95 -6.19 2.47
N GLY A 59 5.91 -4.87 2.28
CA GLY A 59 5.21 -3.95 3.19
C GLY A 59 3.69 -4.13 3.19
N SER A 60 3.11 -4.67 2.10
CA SER A 60 1.67 -5.00 2.07
C SER A 60 1.29 -6.22 2.91
N ILE A 61 2.23 -7.13 3.19
CA ILE A 61 1.94 -8.38 3.94
C ILE A 61 1.42 -8.09 5.35
N PRO A 62 2.06 -7.25 6.18
CA PRO A 62 1.56 -6.91 7.51
C PRO A 62 0.47 -5.84 7.52
N GLN A 63 0.04 -5.33 6.36
CA GLN A 63 -1.02 -4.33 6.28
C GLN A 63 -2.35 -4.90 6.77
N GLN A 64 -2.96 -4.20 7.72
CA GLN A 64 -4.19 -4.66 8.38
C GLN A 64 -5.36 -4.82 7.41
N ASP A 65 -5.50 -3.92 6.44
CA ASP A 65 -6.59 -3.96 5.46
C ASP A 65 -6.48 -5.15 4.51
N VAL A 66 -5.27 -5.56 4.13
CA VAL A 66 -5.02 -6.76 3.31
C VAL A 66 -5.23 -8.01 4.16
N PHE A 67 -4.63 -8.06 5.34
CA PHE A 67 -4.68 -9.21 6.24
C PHE A 67 -6.12 -9.53 6.67
N GLN A 68 -6.89 -8.52 7.03
CA GLN A 68 -8.29 -8.65 7.43
C GLN A 68 -9.16 -9.28 6.31
N ARG A 69 -8.93 -8.93 5.05
CA ARG A 69 -9.66 -9.50 3.91
C ARG A 69 -9.30 -10.96 3.67
N VAL A 70 -8.04 -11.32 3.80
CA VAL A 70 -7.58 -12.71 3.67
C VAL A 70 -8.15 -13.57 4.81
N MET A 71 -8.13 -13.06 6.04
CA MET A 71 -8.65 -13.78 7.22
C MET A 71 -10.17 -13.89 7.23
N SER A 72 -10.90 -13.03 6.53
CA SER A 72 -12.37 -13.12 6.39
C SER A 72 -12.85 -14.09 5.29
N ALA A 73 -11.93 -14.77 4.61
CA ALA A 73 -12.28 -15.72 3.57
C ALA A 73 -13.02 -16.93 4.15
N ASN A 74 -14.03 -17.43 3.42
CA ASN A 74 -14.88 -18.56 3.86
C ASN A 74 -14.18 -19.92 3.79
N SER A 75 -13.00 -20.02 3.20
CA SER A 75 -12.22 -21.25 3.10
C SER A 75 -10.73 -20.97 2.90
N ILE A 76 -9.88 -21.92 3.30
CA ILE A 76 -8.42 -21.84 3.07
C ILE A 76 -8.10 -21.71 1.57
N LYS A 77 -8.85 -22.40 0.70
CA LYS A 77 -8.68 -22.29 -0.75
C LYS A 77 -8.95 -20.87 -1.24
N ALA A 78 -10.02 -20.24 -0.76
CA ALA A 78 -10.33 -18.85 -1.11
C ALA A 78 -9.27 -17.88 -0.58
N ALA A 79 -8.77 -18.09 0.65
CA ALA A 79 -7.72 -17.27 1.25
C ALA A 79 -6.37 -17.36 0.51
N THR A 80 -6.04 -18.50 -0.08
CA THR A 80 -4.76 -18.72 -0.79
C THR A 80 -4.84 -18.38 -2.28
N HIS A 81 -5.87 -18.83 -2.99
CA HIS A 81 -6.00 -18.63 -4.43
C HIS A 81 -6.56 -17.24 -4.80
N GLY A 82 -7.41 -16.68 -3.94
CA GLY A 82 -8.02 -15.35 -4.16
C GLY A 82 -6.99 -14.25 -4.41
N PRO A 83 -6.01 -14.05 -3.52
CA PRO A 83 -4.96 -13.04 -3.72
C PRO A 83 -4.11 -13.28 -4.98
N VAL A 84 -3.80 -14.54 -5.31
CA VAL A 84 -3.02 -14.89 -6.52
C VAL A 84 -3.78 -14.52 -7.78
N ILE A 85 -5.04 -14.96 -7.89
CA ILE A 85 -5.89 -14.63 -9.05
C ILE A 85 -6.11 -13.10 -9.12
N GLY A 86 -6.41 -12.47 -7.99
CA GLY A 86 -6.56 -11.02 -7.89
C GLY A 86 -5.32 -10.27 -8.35
N GLY A 87 -4.13 -10.72 -7.96
CA GLY A 87 -2.85 -10.16 -8.39
C GLY A 87 -2.62 -10.28 -9.90
N ILE A 88 -2.89 -11.44 -10.49
CA ILE A 88 -2.81 -11.63 -11.95
C ILE A 88 -3.77 -10.69 -12.67
N CYS A 89 -5.04 -10.65 -12.25
CA CYS A 89 -6.03 -9.74 -12.82
C CYS A 89 -5.62 -8.26 -12.68
N TYR A 90 -5.02 -7.90 -11.56
CA TYR A 90 -4.52 -6.54 -11.31
C TYR A 90 -3.39 -6.17 -12.27
N ILE A 91 -2.40 -7.05 -12.46
CA ILE A 91 -1.28 -6.83 -13.39
C ILE A 91 -1.80 -6.65 -14.81
N LEU A 92 -2.71 -7.52 -15.27
CA LEU A 92 -3.29 -7.41 -16.61
C LEU A 92 -4.08 -6.12 -16.77
N PHE A 93 -4.84 -5.74 -15.75
CA PHE A 93 -5.67 -4.52 -15.81
C PHE A 93 -4.82 -3.23 -15.72
N ALA A 94 -3.64 -3.27 -15.12
CA ALA A 94 -2.75 -2.10 -14.98
C ALA A 94 -2.34 -1.50 -16.34
N PHE A 95 -2.32 -2.29 -17.41
CA PHE A 95 -2.05 -1.80 -18.76
C PHE A 95 -3.13 -0.86 -19.31
N VAL A 96 -4.38 -0.97 -18.83
CA VAL A 96 -5.50 -0.13 -19.30
C VAL A 96 -5.29 1.35 -18.91
N PRO A 97 -5.08 1.73 -17.65
CA PRO A 97 -4.79 3.13 -17.32
C PRO A 97 -3.47 3.63 -17.93
N MET A 98 -2.44 2.78 -18.06
CA MET A 98 -1.21 3.15 -18.77
C MET A 98 -1.49 3.52 -20.23
N PHE A 99 -2.25 2.70 -20.94
CA PHE A 99 -2.68 2.96 -22.31
C PHE A 99 -3.47 4.28 -22.43
N LEU A 100 -4.34 4.58 -21.46
CA LEU A 100 -5.11 5.83 -21.42
C LEU A 100 -4.20 7.06 -21.24
N VAL A 101 -3.17 6.97 -20.40
CA VAL A 101 -2.20 8.08 -20.23
C VAL A 101 -1.43 8.32 -21.52
N VAL A 102 -0.94 7.29 -22.19
CA VAL A 102 -0.27 7.42 -23.50
C VAL A 102 -1.21 7.97 -24.56
N SER A 103 -2.48 7.54 -24.55
CA SER A 103 -3.51 8.11 -25.45
C SER A 103 -3.71 9.61 -25.19
N ALA A 104 -3.68 10.05 -23.93
CA ALA A 104 -3.80 11.45 -23.56
C ALA A 104 -2.64 12.30 -24.14
N MET A 105 -1.42 11.73 -24.21
CA MET A 105 -0.28 12.41 -24.83
C MET A 105 -0.45 12.63 -26.33
N ILE A 106 -1.27 11.84 -27.01
CA ILE A 106 -1.62 12.02 -28.43
C ILE A 106 -2.80 12.99 -28.60
N ILE A 107 -3.83 12.83 -27.76
CA ILE A 107 -5.08 13.60 -27.88
C ILE A 107 -4.90 15.04 -27.42
N MET A 108 -4.13 15.26 -26.35
CA MET A 108 -3.92 16.59 -25.76
C MET A 108 -2.42 16.81 -25.39
N PRO A 109 -1.50 16.87 -26.38
CA PRO A 109 -0.05 16.79 -26.16
C PRO A 109 0.48 17.89 -25.24
N GLU A 110 0.08 19.13 -25.45
CA GLU A 110 0.56 20.27 -24.63
C GLU A 110 0.08 20.16 -23.19
N GLN A 111 -1.20 19.85 -22.98
CA GLN A 111 -1.79 19.72 -21.65
C GLN A 111 -1.28 18.48 -20.93
N ALA A 112 -1.15 17.34 -21.61
CA ALA A 112 -0.64 16.12 -21.02
C ALA A 112 0.81 16.31 -20.55
N THR A 113 1.67 16.92 -21.35
CA THR A 113 3.07 17.21 -20.99
C THR A 113 3.16 18.13 -19.78
N ALA A 114 2.37 19.21 -19.76
CA ALA A 114 2.33 20.13 -18.62
C ALA A 114 1.83 19.43 -17.34
N LEU A 115 0.77 18.61 -17.44
CA LEU A 115 0.21 17.89 -16.29
C LEU A 115 1.14 16.78 -15.80
N ILE A 116 1.85 16.08 -16.67
CA ILE A 116 2.80 15.03 -16.28
C ILE A 116 3.94 15.61 -15.44
N SER A 117 4.37 16.84 -15.73
CA SER A 117 5.44 17.51 -14.98
C SER A 117 4.96 18.18 -13.70
N ASP A 118 3.70 18.67 -13.64
CA ASP A 118 3.15 19.38 -12.48
C ASP A 118 2.36 18.44 -11.53
N ASP A 119 1.34 17.78 -12.06
CA ASP A 119 0.47 16.87 -11.29
C ASP A 119 -0.03 15.72 -12.18
N PRO A 120 0.73 14.62 -12.31
CA PRO A 120 0.39 13.49 -13.18
C PRO A 120 -0.99 12.87 -12.91
N GLN A 121 -1.50 13.04 -11.68
CA GLN A 121 -2.79 12.48 -11.28
C GLN A 121 -3.98 13.14 -12.00
N LYS A 122 -3.80 14.35 -12.51
CA LYS A 122 -4.82 15.09 -13.23
C LYS A 122 -4.94 14.71 -14.71
N VAL A 123 -4.00 13.95 -15.27
CA VAL A 123 -3.99 13.61 -16.71
C VAL A 123 -5.25 12.87 -17.12
N LEU A 124 -5.60 11.79 -16.45
CA LEU A 124 -6.81 11.00 -16.76
C LEU A 124 -8.11 11.76 -16.50
N PRO A 125 -8.31 12.42 -15.36
CA PRO A 125 -9.49 13.26 -15.16
C PRO A 125 -9.65 14.34 -16.22
N THR A 126 -8.57 15.01 -16.62
CA THR A 126 -8.60 16.05 -17.64
C THR A 126 -8.94 15.50 -19.03
N LEU A 127 -8.33 14.38 -19.42
CA LEU A 127 -8.67 13.67 -20.65
C LEU A 127 -10.17 13.36 -20.69
N VAL A 128 -10.71 12.81 -19.61
CA VAL A 128 -12.13 12.43 -19.55
C VAL A 128 -13.04 13.66 -19.60
N MET A 129 -12.73 14.70 -18.84
CA MET A 129 -13.56 15.92 -18.81
C MET A 129 -13.58 16.67 -20.14
N MET A 130 -12.45 16.73 -20.84
CA MET A 130 -12.34 17.57 -22.04
C MET A 130 -12.64 16.84 -23.35
N HIS A 131 -12.34 15.54 -23.41
CA HIS A 131 -12.35 14.80 -24.67
C HIS A 131 -13.35 13.64 -24.72
N MET A 132 -14.04 13.33 -23.61
CA MET A 132 -14.99 12.21 -23.59
C MET A 132 -16.44 12.68 -23.53
N PRO A 133 -17.38 11.91 -24.13
CA PRO A 133 -18.81 12.19 -24.03
C PRO A 133 -19.31 12.19 -22.58
N PHE A 134 -20.34 12.98 -22.31
CA PHE A 134 -20.92 13.15 -20.97
C PHE A 134 -21.21 11.82 -20.24
N VAL A 135 -21.74 10.82 -20.94
CA VAL A 135 -22.03 9.50 -20.35
C VAL A 135 -20.74 8.84 -19.83
N MET A 136 -19.63 8.94 -20.56
CA MET A 136 -18.34 8.39 -20.12
C MET A 136 -17.73 9.18 -18.95
N GLN A 137 -17.94 10.49 -18.92
CA GLN A 137 -17.55 11.30 -17.77
C GLN A 137 -18.26 10.84 -16.50
N VAL A 138 -19.58 10.65 -16.55
CA VAL A 138 -20.39 10.17 -15.42
C VAL A 138 -19.93 8.77 -14.98
N LEU A 139 -19.70 7.85 -15.92
CA LEU A 139 -19.22 6.50 -15.62
C LEU A 139 -17.83 6.52 -14.96
N PHE A 140 -16.90 7.30 -15.50
CA PHE A 140 -15.55 7.40 -14.97
C PHE A 140 -15.52 8.00 -13.57
N PHE A 141 -16.11 9.19 -13.38
CA PHE A 141 -16.11 9.84 -12.07
C PHE A 141 -16.95 9.10 -11.04
N GLY A 142 -18.05 8.47 -11.45
CA GLY A 142 -18.84 7.60 -10.58
C GLY A 142 -18.05 6.37 -10.11
N ALA A 143 -17.34 5.71 -11.03
CA ALA A 143 -16.47 4.58 -10.71
C ALA A 143 -15.30 5.00 -9.82
N LEU A 144 -14.65 6.14 -10.12
CA LEU A 144 -13.55 6.70 -9.34
C LEU A 144 -13.98 7.02 -7.91
N LEU A 145 -15.09 7.74 -7.73
CA LEU A 145 -15.64 8.06 -6.41
C LEU A 145 -16.03 6.79 -5.62
N SER A 146 -16.60 5.80 -6.31
CA SER A 146 -16.92 4.51 -5.68
C SER A 146 -15.66 3.77 -5.20
N ALA A 147 -14.59 3.77 -6.02
CA ALA A 147 -13.32 3.17 -5.65
C ALA A 147 -12.67 3.88 -4.46
N ILE A 148 -12.62 5.23 -4.49
CA ILE A 148 -12.09 6.05 -3.39
C ILE A 148 -12.84 5.76 -2.10
N LYS A 149 -14.20 5.78 -2.14
CA LYS A 149 -15.03 5.49 -0.97
C LYS A 149 -14.79 4.09 -0.41
N SER A 150 -14.67 3.09 -1.29
CA SER A 150 -14.41 1.70 -0.88
C SER A 150 -13.06 1.54 -0.19
N CYS A 151 -12.00 2.13 -0.75
CA CYS A 151 -10.67 2.10 -0.16
C CYS A 151 -10.62 2.87 1.16
N ALA A 152 -11.12 4.11 1.18
CA ALA A 152 -11.14 4.94 2.38
C ALA A 152 -11.90 4.29 3.55
N SER A 153 -13.04 3.65 3.26
CA SER A 153 -13.81 2.95 4.29
C SER A 153 -13.03 1.79 4.91
N ALA A 154 -12.35 0.99 4.10
CA ALA A 154 -11.57 -0.15 4.59
C ALA A 154 -10.32 0.30 5.38
N THR A 155 -9.59 1.28 4.86
CA THR A 155 -8.35 1.77 5.48
C THR A 155 -8.58 2.56 6.75
N LEU A 156 -9.74 3.22 6.91
CA LEU A 156 -10.11 3.90 8.15
C LEU A 156 -10.67 2.94 9.20
N LEU A 157 -11.41 1.92 8.76
CA LEU A 157 -12.02 0.96 9.69
C LEU A 157 -10.95 0.10 10.39
N ALA A 158 -9.94 -0.40 9.66
CA ALA A 158 -8.93 -1.30 10.20
C ALA A 158 -8.17 -0.73 11.41
N PRO A 159 -7.54 0.47 11.35
CA PRO A 159 -6.88 1.05 12.51
C PRO A 159 -7.87 1.45 13.62
N SER A 160 -9.11 1.80 13.25
CA SER A 160 -10.12 2.16 14.24
C SER A 160 -10.54 0.96 15.09
N VAL A 161 -10.74 -0.21 14.46
CA VAL A 161 -11.01 -1.46 15.17
C VAL A 161 -9.82 -1.83 16.05
N THR A 162 -8.60 -1.79 15.51
CA THR A 162 -7.38 -2.10 16.26
C THR A 162 -7.22 -1.19 17.48
N PHE A 163 -7.46 0.10 17.33
CA PHE A 163 -7.40 1.05 18.45
C PHE A 163 -8.49 0.76 19.48
N THR A 164 -9.72 0.55 19.04
CA THR A 164 -10.86 0.33 19.96
C THR A 164 -10.70 -0.97 20.75
N GLU A 165 -10.33 -2.08 20.06
CA GLU A 165 -10.19 -3.38 20.70
C GLU A 165 -8.93 -3.51 21.56
N ASN A 166 -7.78 -3.03 21.07
CA ASN A 166 -6.51 -3.29 21.71
C ASN A 166 -6.06 -2.18 22.67
N ILE A 167 -6.56 -0.97 22.51
CA ILE A 167 -6.17 0.17 23.36
C ILE A 167 -7.35 0.63 24.22
N TRP A 168 -8.44 1.07 23.59
CA TRP A 168 -9.57 1.67 24.30
C TRP A 168 -10.22 0.69 25.29
N ARG A 169 -10.40 -0.57 24.88
CA ARG A 169 -11.03 -1.61 25.71
C ARG A 169 -10.21 -1.95 26.96
N GLN A 170 -8.87 -1.78 26.93
CA GLN A 170 -8.04 -2.01 28.13
C GLN A 170 -8.35 -1.00 29.25
N PHE A 171 -8.70 0.24 28.89
CA PHE A 171 -9.08 1.28 29.85
C PHE A 171 -10.55 1.23 30.24
N HIS A 172 -11.40 0.56 29.46
CA HIS A 172 -12.84 0.48 29.65
C HIS A 172 -13.37 -0.95 29.47
N PRO A 173 -13.03 -1.88 30.38
CA PRO A 173 -13.28 -3.32 30.19
C PRO A 173 -14.75 -3.74 30.28
N HIS A 174 -15.64 -2.89 30.85
CA HIS A 174 -17.05 -3.20 31.08
C HIS A 174 -17.99 -2.34 30.25
N GLN A 175 -17.73 -2.22 28.94
CA GLN A 175 -18.62 -1.48 28.05
C GLN A 175 -19.77 -2.33 27.54
N THR A 176 -20.91 -1.69 27.33
CA THR A 176 -22.03 -2.27 26.58
C THR A 176 -21.75 -2.16 25.07
N ASP A 177 -22.34 -3.06 24.27
CA ASP A 177 -22.21 -3.06 22.79
C ASP A 177 -22.50 -1.68 22.17
N LYS A 178 -23.44 -0.91 22.73
CA LYS A 178 -23.75 0.45 22.26
C LYS A 178 -22.62 1.45 22.54
N GLN A 179 -21.93 1.30 23.66
CA GLN A 179 -20.79 2.18 24.02
C GLN A 179 -19.58 1.83 23.15
N GLU A 180 -19.34 0.55 22.91
CA GLU A 180 -18.27 0.06 22.03
C GLU A 180 -18.47 0.55 20.60
N LEU A 181 -19.68 0.41 20.04
CA LEU A 181 -20.02 0.94 18.72
C LEU A 181 -19.87 2.47 18.65
N ARG A 182 -20.22 3.19 19.72
CA ARG A 182 -20.02 4.64 19.78
C ARG A 182 -18.55 5.01 19.81
N ALA A 183 -17.74 4.31 20.61
CA ALA A 183 -16.30 4.50 20.68
C ALA A 183 -15.66 4.26 19.30
N MET A 184 -16.02 3.19 18.60
CA MET A 184 -15.55 2.89 17.25
C MET A 184 -15.92 4.01 16.26
N ARG A 185 -17.16 4.49 16.27
CA ARG A 185 -17.59 5.59 15.38
C ARG A 185 -16.82 6.89 15.65
N VAL A 186 -16.58 7.21 16.91
CA VAL A 186 -15.78 8.39 17.29
C VAL A 186 -14.34 8.22 16.83
N THR A 187 -13.76 7.04 17.01
CA THR A 187 -12.40 6.73 16.56
C THR A 187 -12.24 6.85 15.03
N VAL A 188 -13.20 6.31 14.26
CA VAL A 188 -13.22 6.47 12.79
C VAL A 188 -13.26 7.95 12.41
N LEU A 189 -14.09 8.75 13.10
CA LEU A 189 -14.23 10.18 12.83
C LEU A 189 -12.92 10.94 13.15
N VAL A 190 -12.29 10.63 14.28
CA VAL A 190 -11.02 11.24 14.69
C VAL A 190 -9.92 10.88 13.66
N PHE A 191 -9.78 9.60 13.28
CA PHE A 191 -8.81 9.21 12.28
C PHE A 191 -9.11 9.83 10.91
N SER A 192 -10.37 9.96 10.51
CA SER A 192 -10.74 10.66 9.28
C SER A 192 -10.30 12.12 9.30
N MET A 193 -10.45 12.82 10.41
CA MET A 193 -9.99 14.21 10.54
C MET A 193 -8.46 14.32 10.53
N LEU A 194 -7.75 13.39 11.18
CA LEU A 194 -6.29 13.35 11.15
C LEU A 194 -5.76 13.10 9.73
N VAL A 195 -6.36 12.13 9.01
CA VAL A 195 -6.00 11.82 7.62
C VAL A 195 -6.32 13.00 6.69
N LEU A 196 -7.46 13.68 6.91
CA LEU A 196 -7.81 14.88 6.15
C LEU A 196 -6.76 16.01 6.36
N GLY A 197 -6.37 16.25 7.61
CA GLY A 197 -5.34 17.23 7.96
C GLY A 197 -3.99 16.88 7.30
N TYR A 198 -3.61 15.60 7.33
CA TYR A 198 -2.42 15.11 6.65
C TYR A 198 -2.51 15.31 5.12
N ALA A 199 -3.63 14.94 4.50
CA ALA A 199 -3.84 15.09 3.06
C ALA A 199 -3.76 16.56 2.61
N ILE A 200 -4.31 17.50 3.40
CA ILE A 200 -4.20 18.94 3.13
C ILE A 200 -2.72 19.39 3.21
N ARG A 201 -1.96 18.89 4.17
CA ARG A 201 -0.54 19.21 4.32
C ARG A 201 0.33 18.67 3.18
N MET A 202 -0.07 17.53 2.62
CA MET A 202 0.64 16.81 1.56
C MET A 202 0.13 17.15 0.15
N GLN A 203 -0.58 18.26 -0.02
CA GLN A 203 -1.00 18.73 -1.35
C GLN A 203 0.22 18.94 -2.26
N GLY A 204 0.14 18.43 -3.49
CA GLY A 204 1.24 18.44 -4.46
C GLY A 204 2.13 17.19 -4.45
N THR A 205 2.04 16.36 -3.40
CA THR A 205 2.74 15.06 -3.37
C THR A 205 1.94 14.02 -4.17
N SER A 206 2.63 13.19 -4.94
CA SER A 206 1.96 12.13 -5.71
C SER A 206 1.31 11.09 -4.79
N ILE A 207 0.16 10.52 -5.21
CA ILE A 207 -0.51 9.42 -4.47
C ILE A 207 0.46 8.23 -4.32
N TYR A 208 1.28 7.96 -5.33
CA TYR A 208 2.27 6.89 -5.28
C TYR A 208 3.28 7.09 -4.14
N GLU A 209 3.82 8.30 -4.00
CA GLU A 209 4.78 8.61 -2.93
C GLU A 209 4.14 8.52 -1.54
N MET A 210 2.91 9.03 -1.38
CA MET A 210 2.18 8.92 -0.12
C MET A 210 1.89 7.47 0.25
N VAL A 211 1.47 6.65 -0.70
CA VAL A 211 1.20 5.22 -0.49
C VAL A 211 2.50 4.47 -0.21
N SER A 212 3.55 4.69 -1.01
CA SER A 212 4.86 4.06 -0.80
C SER A 212 5.41 4.39 0.58
N GLY A 213 5.35 5.66 1.00
CA GLY A 213 5.73 6.08 2.35
C GLY A 213 4.96 5.36 3.45
N ALA A 214 3.64 5.21 3.27
CA ALA A 214 2.79 4.48 4.22
C ALA A 214 3.15 2.98 4.30
N TYR A 215 3.58 2.35 3.19
CA TYR A 215 4.00 0.95 3.18
C TYR A 215 5.41 0.72 3.75
N GLN A 216 6.26 1.75 3.81
CA GLN A 216 7.58 1.62 4.42
C GLN A 216 7.49 1.31 5.92
N VAL A 217 6.57 1.93 6.65
CA VAL A 217 6.42 1.73 8.10
C VAL A 217 6.15 0.27 8.47
N PRO A 218 5.12 -0.41 7.93
CA PRO A 218 4.90 -1.83 8.20
C PRO A 218 6.01 -2.73 7.64
N LEU A 219 6.68 -2.33 6.56
CA LEU A 219 7.83 -3.07 6.04
C LEU A 219 8.95 -3.15 7.07
N VAL A 220 9.39 -2.00 7.59
CA VAL A 220 10.56 -1.93 8.47
C VAL A 220 10.24 -2.33 9.92
N GLY A 221 8.99 -2.12 10.37
CA GLY A 221 8.58 -2.38 11.75
C GLY A 221 7.90 -3.73 11.98
N ALA A 222 7.11 -4.22 11.01
CA ALA A 222 6.23 -5.37 11.25
C ALA A 222 6.55 -6.60 10.38
N PHE A 223 7.06 -6.43 9.17
CA PHE A 223 7.29 -7.54 8.24
C PHE A 223 8.26 -8.59 8.81
N VAL A 224 9.41 -8.13 9.32
CA VAL A 224 10.45 -9.04 9.85
C VAL A 224 9.95 -9.79 11.10
N PRO A 225 9.42 -9.14 12.15
CA PRO A 225 8.87 -9.84 13.31
C PRO A 225 7.76 -10.83 12.95
N LEU A 226 6.87 -10.45 12.03
CA LEU A 226 5.78 -11.31 11.59
C LEU A 226 6.30 -12.56 10.86
N THR A 227 7.17 -12.38 9.88
CA THR A 227 7.71 -13.49 9.08
C THR A 227 8.54 -14.44 9.93
N PHE A 228 9.44 -13.92 10.74
CA PHE A 228 10.26 -14.75 11.62
C PHE A 228 9.43 -15.41 12.73
N GLY A 229 8.41 -14.72 13.27
CA GLY A 229 7.50 -15.30 14.23
C GLY A 229 6.70 -16.48 13.69
N LEU A 230 6.36 -16.47 12.41
CA LEU A 230 5.63 -17.57 11.76
C LEU A 230 6.54 -18.73 11.32
N TYR A 231 7.73 -18.47 10.81
CA TYR A 231 8.55 -19.47 10.14
C TYR A 231 9.82 -19.87 10.91
N TRP A 232 10.28 -19.05 11.89
CA TRP A 232 11.53 -19.31 12.59
C TRP A 232 11.27 -19.74 14.05
N LYS A 233 11.50 -21.01 14.36
CA LYS A 233 11.23 -21.58 15.69
C LYS A 233 12.00 -20.96 16.85
N ARG A 234 13.09 -20.24 16.58
CA ARG A 234 13.91 -19.53 17.59
C ARG A 234 13.51 -18.06 17.76
N ALA A 235 12.48 -17.59 17.07
CA ALA A 235 11.96 -16.25 17.24
C ALA A 235 11.48 -16.03 18.67
N THR A 236 11.86 -14.88 19.25
CA THR A 236 11.48 -14.52 20.63
C THR A 236 10.79 -13.16 20.65
N THR A 237 10.03 -12.90 21.72
CA THR A 237 9.40 -11.59 21.95
C THR A 237 10.45 -10.48 22.01
N GLN A 238 11.60 -10.74 22.63
CA GLN A 238 12.71 -9.80 22.68
C GLN A 238 13.26 -9.48 21.29
N GLY A 239 13.45 -10.51 20.45
CA GLY A 239 13.87 -10.34 19.06
C GLY A 239 12.87 -9.50 18.25
N ALA A 240 11.58 -9.72 18.43
CA ALA A 240 10.54 -8.94 17.76
C ALA A 240 10.56 -7.45 18.17
N ILE A 241 10.76 -7.16 19.46
CA ILE A 241 10.90 -5.78 19.96
C ILE A 241 12.14 -5.12 19.38
N PHE A 242 13.29 -5.82 19.37
CA PHE A 242 14.55 -5.29 18.81
C PHE A 242 14.41 -5.04 17.31
N ALA A 243 13.77 -5.95 16.57
CA ALA A 243 13.49 -5.79 15.14
C ALA A 243 12.66 -4.53 14.87
N LEU A 244 11.56 -4.36 15.60
CA LEU A 244 10.68 -3.21 15.48
C LEU A 244 11.41 -1.90 15.79
N VAL A 245 12.08 -1.83 16.93
CA VAL A 245 12.74 -0.60 17.39
C VAL A 245 13.90 -0.23 16.47
N LEU A 246 14.82 -1.17 16.19
CA LEU A 246 15.97 -0.90 15.34
C LEU A 246 15.54 -0.60 13.90
N GLY A 247 14.56 -1.33 13.37
CA GLY A 247 14.04 -1.09 12.03
C GLY A 247 13.48 0.32 11.87
N LEU A 248 12.59 0.73 12.77
CA LEU A 248 11.97 2.06 12.72
C LEU A 248 12.98 3.19 12.98
N LEU A 249 13.86 3.03 13.96
CA LEU A 249 14.85 4.07 14.27
C LEU A 249 15.86 4.25 13.12
N THR A 250 16.35 3.17 12.54
CA THR A 250 17.27 3.24 11.40
C THR A 250 16.57 3.86 10.17
N TRP A 251 15.35 3.43 9.86
CA TRP A 251 14.57 4.01 8.77
C TRP A 251 14.37 5.52 8.98
N LEU A 252 13.97 5.94 10.18
CA LEU A 252 13.75 7.35 10.49
C LEU A 252 15.05 8.15 10.40
N LEU A 253 16.18 7.59 10.86
CA LEU A 253 17.48 8.21 10.76
C LEU A 253 17.86 8.47 9.30
N PHE A 254 17.71 7.47 8.42
CA PHE A 254 17.99 7.63 7.00
C PHE A 254 17.02 8.58 6.31
N LEU A 255 15.74 8.60 6.70
CA LEU A 255 14.73 9.51 6.15
C LEU A 255 15.03 10.98 6.50
N LEU A 256 15.61 11.25 7.68
CA LEU A 256 15.88 12.61 8.17
C LEU A 256 17.32 13.09 7.88
N THR A 257 18.17 12.25 7.31
CA THR A 257 19.57 12.57 7.02
C THR A 257 19.87 12.45 5.52
N PRO A 258 20.91 13.14 5.00
CA PRO A 258 21.33 12.99 3.61
C PRO A 258 21.74 11.56 3.22
N ALA A 259 21.96 10.67 4.17
CA ALA A 259 22.27 9.26 3.91
C ALA A 259 21.16 8.55 3.12
N GLY A 260 19.90 9.01 3.24
CA GLY A 260 18.77 8.49 2.47
C GLY A 260 18.83 8.80 0.98
N ASP A 261 19.59 9.82 0.57
CA ASP A 261 19.79 10.15 -0.84
C ASP A 261 20.75 9.17 -1.54
N GLU A 262 21.64 8.53 -0.78
CA GLU A 262 22.61 7.56 -1.30
C GLU A 262 22.14 6.12 -1.14
N PHE A 263 21.43 5.82 -0.05
CA PHE A 263 20.95 4.47 0.25
C PHE A 263 19.49 4.50 0.69
N PRO A 264 18.60 3.67 0.10
CA PRO A 264 17.17 3.70 0.40
C PRO A 264 16.86 3.45 1.88
N ALA A 265 16.20 4.40 2.54
CA ALA A 265 15.88 4.35 3.97
C ALA A 265 15.15 3.07 4.38
N GLN A 266 14.22 2.60 3.55
CA GLN A 266 13.47 1.37 3.80
C GLN A 266 14.34 0.10 3.76
N LEU A 267 15.35 0.04 2.89
CA LEU A 267 16.31 -1.07 2.89
C LEU A 267 17.17 -1.07 4.14
N ALA A 268 17.69 0.10 4.53
CA ALA A 268 18.44 0.26 5.77
C ALA A 268 17.60 -0.20 6.98
N GLY A 269 16.34 0.24 7.05
CA GLY A 269 15.39 -0.15 8.09
C GLY A 269 15.12 -1.66 8.13
N VAL A 270 14.91 -2.31 6.98
CA VAL A 270 14.71 -3.77 6.92
C VAL A 270 15.96 -4.53 7.37
N LEU A 271 17.15 -4.12 6.93
CA LEU A 271 18.40 -4.75 7.35
C LEU A 271 18.63 -4.60 8.86
N ALA A 272 18.36 -3.43 9.41
CA ALA A 272 18.42 -3.19 10.85
C ALA A 272 17.38 -4.02 11.62
N SER A 273 16.15 -4.14 11.08
CA SER A 273 15.10 -4.98 11.65
C SER A 273 15.51 -6.47 11.65
N LEU A 274 16.07 -6.97 10.55
CA LEU A 274 16.62 -8.33 10.47
C LEU A 274 17.71 -8.56 11.51
N THR A 275 18.65 -7.63 11.61
CA THR A 275 19.75 -7.68 12.61
C THR A 275 19.19 -7.69 14.03
N GLY A 276 18.23 -6.82 14.32
CA GLY A 276 17.54 -6.76 15.61
C GLY A 276 16.83 -8.05 15.95
N MET A 277 16.14 -8.67 14.97
CA MET A 277 15.47 -9.95 15.16
C MET A 277 16.45 -11.08 15.50
N LEU A 278 17.57 -11.16 14.78
CA LEU A 278 18.59 -12.18 14.99
C LEU A 278 19.29 -11.99 16.34
N VAL A 279 19.81 -10.79 16.60
CA VAL A 279 20.54 -10.48 17.84
C VAL A 279 19.64 -10.62 19.06
N GLY A 280 18.41 -10.08 19.00
CA GLY A 280 17.48 -10.14 20.12
C GLY A 280 16.99 -11.56 20.40
N SER A 281 16.86 -12.42 19.38
CA SER A 281 16.38 -13.80 19.55
C SER A 281 17.49 -14.78 19.95
N LEU A 282 18.73 -14.56 19.50
CA LEU A 282 19.87 -15.44 19.79
C LEU A 282 20.62 -15.04 21.05
N GLY A 283 20.48 -13.78 21.49
CA GLY A 283 21.11 -13.26 22.71
C GLY A 283 20.41 -13.73 23.99
N PRO A 284 21.00 -13.39 25.16
CA PRO A 284 20.38 -13.67 26.45
C PRO A 284 18.98 -13.05 26.55
N GLN A 285 17.99 -13.84 26.97
CA GLN A 285 16.61 -13.38 27.04
C GLN A 285 16.33 -12.65 28.37
N ALA A 286 16.24 -11.32 28.31
CA ALA A 286 15.80 -10.49 29.44
C ALA A 286 14.27 -10.41 29.54
N ILE A 287 13.57 -10.56 28.40
CA ILE A 287 12.11 -10.53 28.31
C ILE A 287 11.60 -11.98 28.24
N ARG A 288 10.73 -12.36 29.19
CA ARG A 288 10.16 -13.70 29.27
C ARG A 288 9.20 -13.91 28.09
N ASN A 289 9.37 -14.99 27.34
CA ASN A 289 8.46 -15.35 26.25
C ASN A 289 7.05 -15.63 26.79
N ALA A 290 6.06 -14.84 26.34
CA ALA A 290 4.66 -15.00 26.77
C ALA A 290 4.07 -16.39 26.43
N HIS A 291 4.58 -17.06 25.38
CA HIS A 291 4.13 -18.39 24.97
C HIS A 291 4.55 -19.55 25.88
N ALA A 292 5.56 -19.37 26.73
CA ALA A 292 5.99 -20.45 27.65
C ALA A 292 5.00 -20.71 28.80
N SER A 293 4.07 -19.80 29.06
CA SER A 293 3.10 -19.92 30.14
C SER A 293 1.81 -20.69 29.74
N HIS A 294 1.41 -20.65 28.48
CA HIS A 294 0.18 -21.33 28.03
C HIS A 294 0.34 -22.84 27.84
N HIS A 295 1.52 -23.34 27.49
CA HIS A 295 1.78 -24.78 27.41
C HIS A 295 1.91 -25.50 28.77
N LYS A 296 2.23 -24.74 29.85
CA LYS A 296 2.26 -25.30 31.20
C LYS A 296 0.89 -25.40 31.85
N LEU A 297 -0.10 -24.65 31.40
CA LEU A 297 -1.49 -24.73 31.92
C LEU A 297 -2.35 -25.74 31.18
N ALA A 298 -1.99 -26.12 29.94
CA ALA A 298 -2.71 -27.14 29.17
C ALA A 298 -2.23 -28.57 29.45
N GLY A 299 -1.21 -28.76 30.27
CA GLY A 299 -0.68 -30.09 30.70
C GLY A 299 -1.10 -30.51 32.10
N VAL A 300 -2.04 -29.80 32.73
CA VAL A 300 -2.58 -30.10 34.06
C VAL A 300 -4.11 -30.08 34.03
N ALA A 301 -4.71 -30.77 33.05
CA ALA A 301 -6.13 -31.11 33.03
C ALA A 301 -6.32 -32.51 32.44
#